data_563e65283c26a3ed11214c263bc51324
#
_entry.id   563e65283c26a3ed11214c263bc51324
#
_cell.length_a   1.000
_cell.length_b   1.000
_cell.length_c   1.000
_cell.angle_alpha   90.00
_cell.angle_beta   90.00
_cell.angle_gamma   90.00
#
_symmetry.space_group_name_H-M   'P 1'
#
loop_
_entity.id
_entity.type
_entity.pdbx_description
1 polymer ?
#
loop_
_entity_poly.entity_id
_entity_poly.type
_entity_poly.pdbx_seq_one_letter_code
_entity_poly.pdbx_strand_id
1 'polypeptide(L)'
;MEAALRVVRYIKEAPGLGLLMPTGNTTQLTAFCDSDWGACMETRRSVTGYLVKLGEGLISWKSKKQETVSRSSAEAEFRSMAACAAEVTWLIGLYKELGINVSLPVNMVCDSKAAIQIAANPIFHERTKHIDIDCHFVRERIC
;
A
#
# COMPACT_ATOMS: atom_id res chain seq x y z
N MET A 1 -13.07 -1.92 -25.48
CA MET A 1 -13.05 -3.30 -26.03
C MET A 1 -11.70 -3.96 -25.87
N GLU A 2 -10.58 -3.34 -26.28
CA GLU A 2 -9.23 -3.94 -26.23
C GLU A 2 -8.76 -4.32 -24.82
N ALA A 3 -9.02 -3.49 -23.82
CA ALA A 3 -8.68 -3.78 -22.41
C ALA A 3 -9.42 -5.02 -21.88
N ALA A 4 -10.69 -5.19 -22.23
CA ALA A 4 -11.46 -6.39 -21.85
C ALA A 4 -10.91 -7.64 -22.51
N LEU A 5 -10.50 -7.56 -23.78
CA LEU A 5 -9.87 -8.70 -24.48
C LEU A 5 -8.53 -9.10 -23.85
N ARG A 6 -7.75 -8.14 -23.33
CA ARG A 6 -6.50 -8.44 -22.59
C ARG A 6 -6.81 -9.24 -21.33
N VAL A 7 -7.81 -8.81 -20.54
CA VAL A 7 -8.23 -9.54 -19.33
C VAL A 7 -8.67 -10.96 -19.67
N VAL A 8 -9.50 -11.13 -20.71
CA VAL A 8 -9.96 -12.46 -21.12
C VAL A 8 -8.80 -13.34 -21.58
N ARG A 9 -7.83 -12.80 -22.32
CA ARG A 9 -6.63 -13.55 -22.74
C ARG A 9 -5.79 -13.98 -21.55
N TYR A 10 -5.58 -13.08 -20.57
CA TYR A 10 -4.87 -13.39 -19.34
C TYR A 10 -5.54 -14.51 -18.54
N ILE A 11 -6.85 -14.45 -18.35
CA ILE A 11 -7.62 -15.47 -17.63
C ILE A 11 -7.59 -16.82 -18.40
N LYS A 12 -7.65 -16.79 -19.73
CA LYS A 12 -7.63 -17.99 -20.56
C LYS A 12 -6.33 -18.79 -20.46
N GLU A 13 -5.19 -18.11 -20.24
CA GLU A 13 -3.88 -18.78 -20.09
C GLU A 13 -3.77 -19.55 -18.77
N ALA A 14 -4.52 -19.18 -17.74
CA ALA A 14 -4.50 -19.80 -16.42
C ALA A 14 -5.91 -19.83 -15.76
N PRO A 15 -6.88 -20.57 -16.33
CA PRO A 15 -8.29 -20.48 -15.92
C PRO A 15 -8.56 -20.99 -14.50
N GLY A 16 -7.63 -21.73 -13.90
CA GLY A 16 -7.74 -22.26 -12.55
C GLY A 16 -6.89 -21.51 -11.52
N LEU A 17 -6.22 -20.43 -11.92
CA LEU A 17 -5.35 -19.67 -11.01
C LEU A 17 -6.20 -18.75 -10.13
N GLY A 18 -6.19 -19.01 -8.84
CA GLY A 18 -6.86 -18.21 -7.82
C GLY A 18 -5.91 -17.80 -6.69
N LEU A 19 -6.42 -17.04 -5.73
CA LEU A 19 -5.70 -16.74 -4.50
C LEU A 19 -5.86 -17.92 -3.53
N LEU A 20 -4.73 -18.45 -3.05
CA LEU A 20 -4.74 -19.44 -1.99
C LEU A 20 -5.07 -18.74 -0.66
N MET A 21 -6.17 -19.17 -0.03
CA MET A 21 -6.54 -18.77 1.33
C MET A 21 -6.21 -19.94 2.26
N PRO A 22 -5.06 -19.92 2.95
CA PRO A 22 -4.67 -21.00 3.84
C PRO A 22 -5.56 -21.04 5.07
N THR A 23 -5.85 -22.24 5.55
CA THR A 23 -6.57 -22.49 6.81
C THR A 23 -5.56 -22.44 7.96
N GLY A 24 -5.20 -21.26 8.41
CA GLY A 24 -4.30 -21.09 9.55
C GLY A 24 -4.94 -20.20 10.61
N ASN A 25 -4.63 -20.46 11.88
CA ASN A 25 -5.05 -19.58 12.98
C ASN A 25 -4.03 -18.42 13.07
N THR A 26 -4.13 -17.48 12.14
CA THR A 26 -3.24 -16.32 12.14
C THR A 26 -4.05 -15.04 12.30
N THR A 27 -3.55 -14.18 13.17
CA THR A 27 -4.10 -12.85 13.43
C THR A 27 -3.11 -11.75 13.02
N GLN A 28 -1.98 -12.14 12.41
CA GLN A 28 -0.93 -11.21 12.02
C GLN A 28 -1.19 -10.61 10.64
N LEU A 29 -1.33 -9.30 10.59
CA LEU A 29 -1.30 -8.53 9.34
C LEU A 29 0.15 -8.21 8.97
N THR A 30 0.46 -8.34 7.67
CA THR A 30 1.71 -7.87 7.07
C THR A 30 1.38 -7.11 5.80
N ALA A 31 1.88 -5.89 5.70
CA ALA A 31 1.65 -5.01 4.57
C ALA A 31 2.96 -4.73 3.82
N PHE A 32 2.89 -4.62 2.51
CA PHE A 32 4.01 -4.29 1.63
C PHE A 32 3.60 -3.12 0.76
N CYS A 33 4.45 -2.13 0.62
CA CYS A 33 4.19 -0.98 -0.24
C CYS A 33 5.41 -0.66 -1.10
N ASP A 34 5.13 -0.17 -2.30
CA ASP A 34 6.10 0.18 -3.32
C ASP A 34 5.54 1.27 -4.24
N SER A 35 6.39 1.96 -4.95
CA SER A 35 6.00 2.97 -5.92
C SER A 35 6.86 2.95 -7.16
N ASP A 36 6.24 2.84 -8.32
CA ASP A 36 6.92 3.05 -9.60
C ASP A 36 6.94 4.55 -9.93
N TRP A 37 8.07 5.19 -9.62
CA TRP A 37 8.22 6.63 -9.74
C TRP A 37 8.22 7.11 -11.20
N GLY A 38 7.31 8.04 -11.50
CA GLY A 38 7.21 8.67 -12.83
C GLY A 38 6.82 7.71 -13.95
N ALA A 39 6.26 6.53 -13.63
CA ALA A 39 5.96 5.43 -14.54
C ALA A 39 5.04 5.83 -15.71
N CYS A 40 4.11 6.76 -15.48
CA CYS A 40 3.23 7.20 -16.56
C CYS A 40 3.96 8.13 -17.52
N MET A 41 4.26 7.64 -18.72
CA MET A 41 4.99 8.37 -19.75
C MET A 41 4.38 9.72 -20.12
N GLU A 42 3.03 9.79 -20.18
CA GLU A 42 2.29 10.98 -20.56
C GLU A 42 2.21 12.01 -19.45
N THR A 43 1.91 11.58 -18.22
CA THR A 43 1.63 12.48 -17.09
C THR A 43 2.76 12.56 -16.08
N ARG A 44 3.77 11.69 -16.20
CA ARG A 44 4.89 11.53 -15.25
C ARG A 44 4.43 11.27 -13.80
N ARG A 45 3.19 10.82 -13.63
CA ARG A 45 2.69 10.41 -12.33
C ARG A 45 3.21 9.03 -11.98
N SER A 46 3.52 8.82 -10.72
CA SER A 46 3.93 7.53 -10.17
C SER A 46 2.74 6.58 -10.02
N VAL A 47 3.03 5.31 -9.89
CA VAL A 47 2.02 4.29 -9.56
C VAL A 47 2.26 3.81 -8.14
N THR A 48 1.27 3.96 -7.28
CA THR A 48 1.22 3.36 -5.95
C THR A 48 0.89 1.89 -6.06
N GLY A 49 1.72 1.04 -5.47
CA GLY A 49 1.46 -0.38 -5.26
C GLY A 49 1.42 -0.71 -3.77
N TYR A 50 0.45 -1.51 -3.32
CA TYR A 50 0.53 -2.16 -2.03
C TYR A 50 -0.21 -3.51 -2.04
N LEU A 51 0.15 -4.35 -1.10
CA LEU A 51 -0.57 -5.58 -0.79
C LEU A 51 -0.57 -5.80 0.73
N VAL A 52 -1.67 -6.40 1.23
CA VAL A 52 -1.82 -6.75 2.65
C VAL A 52 -2.17 -8.21 2.76
N LYS A 53 -1.46 -8.92 3.63
CA LYS A 53 -1.67 -10.33 3.95
C LYS A 53 -2.19 -10.46 5.38
N LEU A 54 -3.07 -11.44 5.58
CA LEU A 54 -3.39 -11.99 6.90
C LEU A 54 -2.74 -13.36 7.00
N GLY A 55 -1.65 -13.46 7.76
CA GLY A 55 -0.73 -14.58 7.66
C GLY A 55 -0.20 -14.77 6.26
N GLU A 56 -0.44 -15.91 5.64
CA GLU A 56 -0.04 -16.19 4.27
C GLU A 56 -1.12 -15.85 3.23
N GLY A 57 -2.34 -15.51 3.66
CA GLY A 57 -3.44 -15.16 2.75
C GLY A 57 -3.38 -13.72 2.29
N LEU A 58 -3.41 -13.47 0.97
CA LEU A 58 -3.53 -12.12 0.40
C LEU A 58 -4.99 -11.65 0.51
N ILE A 59 -5.23 -10.56 1.27
CA ILE A 59 -6.58 -10.08 1.59
C ILE A 59 -6.92 -8.72 0.97
N SER A 60 -5.91 -7.89 0.68
CA SER A 60 -6.10 -6.61 0.01
C SER A 60 -4.89 -6.26 -0.84
N TRP A 61 -5.12 -5.56 -1.94
CA TRP A 61 -4.05 -5.02 -2.80
C TRP A 61 -4.56 -3.84 -3.62
N LYS A 62 -3.63 -3.02 -4.09
CA LYS A 62 -3.91 -1.90 -4.96
C LYS A 62 -2.76 -1.64 -5.91
N SER A 63 -3.10 -1.27 -7.13
CA SER A 63 -2.20 -0.64 -8.09
C SER A 63 -2.93 0.54 -8.70
N LYS A 64 -2.51 1.76 -8.33
CA LYS A 64 -3.22 2.98 -8.75
C LYS A 64 -2.24 4.12 -9.05
N LYS A 65 -2.46 4.79 -10.17
CA LYS A 65 -1.74 6.01 -10.50
C LYS A 65 -2.01 7.10 -9.45
N GLN A 66 -0.96 7.76 -8.96
CA GLN A 66 -1.05 8.88 -8.03
C GLN A 66 -1.73 10.08 -8.68
N GLU A 67 -2.43 10.88 -7.91
CA GLU A 67 -3.20 12.02 -8.42
C GLU A 67 -2.32 13.18 -8.86
N THR A 68 -1.15 13.32 -8.24
CA THR A 68 -0.16 14.37 -8.51
C THR A 68 1.19 13.77 -8.86
N VAL A 69 2.06 14.55 -9.49
CA VAL A 69 3.44 14.17 -9.80
C VAL A 69 4.28 14.30 -8.53
N SER A 70 5.01 13.24 -8.19
CA SER A 70 6.00 13.26 -7.11
C SER A 70 7.33 13.79 -7.63
N ARG A 71 7.98 14.69 -6.86
CA ARG A 71 9.23 15.33 -7.24
C ARG A 71 10.46 14.45 -7.05
N SER A 72 10.32 13.37 -6.28
CA SER A 72 11.37 12.38 -6.03
C SER A 72 10.77 10.98 -5.87
N SER A 73 11.60 9.95 -6.01
CA SER A 73 11.21 8.58 -5.69
C SER A 73 10.82 8.44 -4.21
N ALA A 74 11.57 9.06 -3.30
CA ALA A 74 11.25 9.05 -1.87
C ALA A 74 9.85 9.61 -1.55
N GLU A 75 9.42 10.67 -2.25
CA GLU A 75 8.08 11.21 -2.12
C GLU A 75 7.02 10.23 -2.64
N ALA A 76 7.26 9.61 -3.81
CA ALA A 76 6.36 8.64 -4.39
C ALA A 76 6.18 7.41 -3.47
N GLU A 77 7.29 6.89 -2.95
CA GLU A 77 7.32 5.80 -1.98
C GLU A 77 6.59 6.15 -0.68
N PHE A 78 6.83 7.34 -0.15
CA PHE A 78 6.14 7.79 1.06
C PHE A 78 4.62 7.87 0.87
N ARG A 79 4.15 8.33 -0.30
CA ARG A 79 2.72 8.33 -0.63
C ARG A 79 2.13 6.92 -0.74
N SER A 80 2.91 5.96 -1.25
CA SER A 80 2.50 4.55 -1.25
C SER A 80 2.40 4.00 0.16
N MET A 81 3.35 4.33 1.03
CA MET A 81 3.33 3.98 2.45
C MET A 81 2.09 4.56 3.15
N ALA A 82 1.76 5.83 2.94
CA ALA A 82 0.57 6.47 3.50
C ALA A 82 -0.72 5.80 3.03
N ALA A 83 -0.82 5.49 1.74
CA ALA A 83 -1.98 4.78 1.19
C ALA A 83 -2.13 3.37 1.78
N CYS A 84 -1.02 2.67 1.98
CA CYS A 84 -0.99 1.35 2.62
C CYS A 84 -1.40 1.43 4.09
N ALA A 85 -0.89 2.43 4.84
CA ALA A 85 -1.26 2.67 6.24
C ALA A 85 -2.76 2.95 6.41
N ALA A 86 -3.36 3.70 5.48
CA ALA A 86 -4.79 3.95 5.48
C ALA A 86 -5.60 2.65 5.30
N GLU A 87 -5.19 1.80 4.37
CA GLU A 87 -5.83 0.49 4.15
C GLU A 87 -5.70 -0.41 5.38
N VAL A 88 -4.51 -0.52 5.96
CA VAL A 88 -4.28 -1.32 7.17
C VAL A 88 -5.13 -0.82 8.33
N THR A 89 -5.23 0.49 8.52
CA THR A 89 -6.07 1.09 9.56
C THR A 89 -7.54 0.73 9.38
N TRP A 90 -8.02 0.80 8.15
CA TRP A 90 -9.38 0.41 7.81
C TRP A 90 -9.63 -1.09 8.07
N LEU A 91 -8.70 -1.95 7.65
CA LEU A 91 -8.77 -3.39 7.89
C LEU A 91 -8.82 -3.74 9.38
N ILE A 92 -7.98 -3.09 10.21
CA ILE A 92 -8.01 -3.29 11.68
C ILE A 92 -9.39 -2.92 12.23
N GLY A 93 -9.97 -1.81 11.79
CA GLY A 93 -11.32 -1.39 12.17
C GLY A 93 -12.38 -2.43 11.79
N LEU A 94 -12.34 -2.89 10.53
CA LEU A 94 -13.24 -3.92 10.01
C LEU A 94 -13.14 -5.23 10.81
N TYR A 95 -11.93 -5.73 11.05
CA TYR A 95 -11.73 -6.96 11.83
C TYR A 95 -12.24 -6.82 13.27
N LYS A 96 -12.04 -5.66 13.88
CA LYS A 96 -12.59 -5.37 15.22
C LYS A 96 -14.12 -5.44 15.23
N GLU A 97 -14.79 -4.88 14.22
CA GLU A 97 -16.25 -4.96 14.08
C GLU A 97 -16.74 -6.40 13.85
N LEU A 98 -15.96 -7.22 13.15
CA LEU A 98 -16.22 -8.63 12.94
C LEU A 98 -15.89 -9.51 14.17
N GLY A 99 -15.38 -8.94 15.25
CA GLY A 99 -14.97 -9.67 16.45
C GLY A 99 -13.69 -10.48 16.29
N ILE A 100 -12.87 -10.15 15.27
CA ILE A 100 -11.60 -10.81 14.99
C ILE A 100 -10.47 -9.96 15.57
N ASN A 101 -9.68 -10.53 16.48
CA ASN A 101 -8.54 -9.85 17.07
C ASN A 101 -7.33 -9.92 16.11
N VAL A 102 -6.83 -8.78 15.70
CA VAL A 102 -5.60 -8.63 14.92
C VAL A 102 -4.44 -8.40 15.88
N SER A 103 -3.33 -9.12 15.67
CA SER A 103 -2.10 -8.92 16.45
C SER A 103 -1.45 -7.58 16.09
N LEU A 104 -1.14 -6.78 17.11
CA LEU A 104 -0.43 -5.51 16.96
C LEU A 104 1.00 -5.65 17.54
N PRO A 105 1.97 -4.93 17.02
CA PRO A 105 1.90 -4.02 15.86
C PRO A 105 1.78 -4.75 14.52
N VAL A 106 1.24 -4.07 13.50
CA VAL A 106 1.24 -4.56 12.12
C VAL A 106 2.60 -4.29 11.48
N ASN A 107 3.15 -5.30 10.82
CA ASN A 107 4.41 -5.15 10.08
C ASN A 107 4.14 -4.50 8.72
N MET A 108 4.78 -3.34 8.47
CA MET A 108 4.79 -2.71 7.16
C MET A 108 6.20 -2.74 6.57
N VAL A 109 6.33 -3.32 5.38
CA VAL A 109 7.59 -3.49 4.66
C VAL A 109 7.65 -2.49 3.52
N CYS A 110 8.68 -1.66 3.51
CA CYS A 110 9.01 -0.71 2.45
C CYS A 110 10.52 -0.79 2.19
N ASP A 111 10.94 -0.81 0.95
CA ASP A 111 12.37 -0.90 0.59
C ASP A 111 13.07 0.46 0.56
N SER A 112 12.30 1.56 0.55
CA SER A 112 12.81 2.93 0.52
C SER A 112 13.23 3.42 1.91
N LYS A 113 14.53 3.35 2.22
CA LYS A 113 15.09 3.94 3.44
C LYS A 113 14.78 5.44 3.57
N ALA A 114 14.74 6.17 2.45
CA ALA A 114 14.42 7.59 2.45
C ALA A 114 12.96 7.84 2.84
N ALA A 115 12.01 7.04 2.35
CA ALA A 115 10.61 7.12 2.74
C ALA A 115 10.41 6.82 4.23
N ILE A 116 11.11 5.80 4.75
CA ILE A 116 11.10 5.45 6.18
C ILE A 116 11.65 6.61 7.02
N GLN A 117 12.74 7.26 6.58
CA GLN A 117 13.29 8.43 7.26
C GLN A 117 12.33 9.63 7.25
N ILE A 118 11.62 9.85 6.14
CA ILE A 118 10.56 10.88 6.07
C ILE A 118 9.45 10.56 7.08
N ALA A 119 9.01 9.30 7.16
CA ALA A 119 8.01 8.87 8.14
C ALA A 119 8.46 9.12 9.60
N ALA A 120 9.72 8.83 9.91
CA ALA A 120 10.27 8.93 11.26
C ALA A 120 10.62 10.36 11.69
N ASN A 121 10.89 11.31 10.77
CA ASN A 121 11.44 12.62 11.09
C ASN A 121 10.40 13.75 10.96
N PRO A 122 10.05 14.46 12.06
CA PRO A 122 9.07 15.54 12.02
C PRO A 122 9.53 16.82 11.30
N ILE A 123 10.84 17.02 11.11
CA ILE A 123 11.41 18.30 10.64
C ILE A 123 11.43 18.41 9.09
N PHE A 124 11.27 17.30 8.37
CA PHE A 124 11.36 17.29 6.89
C PHE A 124 10.18 17.96 6.16
N HIS A 125 9.18 18.50 6.87
CA HIS A 125 7.85 18.82 6.31
C HIS A 125 7.60 20.28 5.97
N GLU A 126 8.51 21.21 6.28
CA GLU A 126 8.28 22.65 6.05
C GLU A 126 8.12 23.04 4.56
N ARG A 127 8.41 22.15 3.61
CA ARG A 127 8.41 22.47 2.16
C ARG A 127 7.27 21.88 1.33
N THR A 128 6.41 21.01 1.89
CA THR A 128 5.35 20.37 1.10
C THR A 128 4.10 20.08 1.93
N LYS A 129 3.18 21.03 2.01
CA LYS A 129 1.89 20.93 2.72
C LYS A 129 1.07 19.67 2.36
N HIS A 130 1.26 19.09 1.17
CA HIS A 130 0.53 17.89 0.74
C HIS A 130 1.06 16.61 1.38
N ILE A 131 2.34 16.59 1.74
CA ILE A 131 2.96 15.45 2.43
C ILE A 131 2.69 15.54 3.93
N ASP A 132 2.40 16.73 4.44
CA ASP A 132 2.21 16.99 5.87
C ASP A 132 1.02 16.22 6.45
N ILE A 133 -0.09 16.16 5.72
CA ILE A 133 -1.29 15.39 6.12
C ILE A 133 -0.97 13.89 6.14
N ASP A 134 -0.33 13.38 5.10
CA ASP A 134 0.07 11.98 5.01
C ASP A 134 1.07 11.59 6.10
N CYS A 135 2.01 12.50 6.42
CA CYS A 135 2.99 12.31 7.48
C CYS A 135 2.37 12.25 8.87
N HIS A 136 1.45 13.14 9.16
CA HIS A 136 0.74 13.14 10.43
C HIS A 136 -0.04 11.83 10.60
N PHE A 137 -0.77 11.43 9.55
CA PHE A 137 -1.53 10.19 9.55
C PHE A 137 -0.64 8.95 9.75
N VAL A 138 0.47 8.84 9.01
CA VAL A 138 1.40 7.71 9.09
C VAL A 138 2.01 7.61 10.49
N ARG A 139 2.42 8.73 11.09
CA ARG A 139 3.00 8.76 12.44
C ARG A 139 2.04 8.34 13.53
N GLU A 140 0.81 8.82 13.49
CA GLU A 140 -0.20 8.45 14.49
C GLU A 140 -0.54 6.96 14.47
N ARG A 141 -0.19 6.22 13.40
CA ARG A 141 -0.60 4.85 13.18
C ARG A 141 0.55 3.83 13.14
N ILE A 142 1.78 4.29 12.86
CA ILE A 142 2.96 3.41 12.71
C ILE A 142 3.91 3.50 13.91
N CYS A 143 3.82 4.55 14.75
CA CYS A 143 4.63 4.71 15.95
C CYS A 143 3.94 4.18 17.19
#